data_0ff1c05d7bd3bd95f8b7efd4e5153511
#
_entry.id   0ff1c05d7bd3bd95f8b7efd4e5153511
#
_cell.length_a   1.000
_cell.length_b   1.000
_cell.length_c   1.000
_cell.angle_alpha   90.00
_cell.angle_beta   90.00
_cell.angle_gamma   90.00
#
_symmetry.space_group_name_H-M   'P 1'
#
loop_
_entity.id
_entity.type
_entity.pdbx_description
1 polymer ?
#
loop_
_entity_poly.entity_id
_entity_poly.type
_entity_poly.pdbx_seq_one_letter_code
_entity_poly.pdbx_strand_id
1 'polypeptide(L)'
;MIDHISIAVSDLARSAAFYEAVLAPLELTKLVDRSPATVGFGRKYPEFWLNAREHLAPQPQTTGTHICLRAPSEEAVRQSHANALLRGGKDAGVPAPRQAAFTTYFGAFIFDLDGNKIEAVYFAKKLGETSGFEGKAS
;
A
#
# COMPACT_ATOMS: atom_id res chain seq x y z
N MET A 1 -12.94 -1.41 -12.68
CA MET A 1 -12.90 -1.25 -11.20
C MET A 1 -12.20 -2.45 -10.60
N ILE A 2 -11.23 -2.21 -9.71
CA ILE A 2 -10.54 -3.28 -9.01
C ILE A 2 -11.34 -3.64 -7.76
N ASP A 3 -11.65 -4.93 -7.57
CA ASP A 3 -12.34 -5.43 -6.38
C ASP A 3 -11.33 -5.66 -5.24
N HIS A 4 -10.31 -6.44 -5.50
CA HIS A 4 -9.25 -6.76 -4.54
C HIS A 4 -7.94 -7.05 -5.27
N ILE A 5 -6.87 -7.07 -4.50
CA ILE A 5 -5.55 -7.46 -4.96
C ILE A 5 -4.97 -8.52 -4.04
N SER A 6 -4.11 -9.35 -4.59
CA SER A 6 -3.37 -10.38 -3.84
C SER A 6 -1.90 -10.28 -4.15
N ILE A 7 -1.08 -10.37 -3.13
CA ILE A 7 0.38 -10.45 -3.27
C ILE A 7 0.90 -11.73 -2.63
N ALA A 8 1.99 -12.24 -3.18
CA ALA A 8 2.67 -13.40 -2.63
C ALA A 8 3.64 -12.98 -1.53
N VAL A 9 3.70 -13.75 -0.46
CA VAL A 9 4.63 -13.55 0.64
C VAL A 9 5.29 -14.91 1.00
N SER A 10 6.56 -14.88 1.39
CA SER A 10 7.30 -16.09 1.72
C SER A 10 7.02 -16.61 3.14
N ASP A 11 6.69 -15.71 4.07
CA ASP A 11 6.39 -16.01 5.46
C ASP A 11 5.12 -15.27 5.86
N LEU A 12 3.99 -15.97 5.88
CA LEU A 12 2.69 -15.35 6.12
C LEU A 12 2.59 -14.69 7.50
N ALA A 13 3.10 -15.35 8.54
CA ALA A 13 3.01 -14.81 9.91
C ALA A 13 3.81 -13.51 10.04
N ARG A 14 5.02 -13.45 9.51
CA ARG A 14 5.84 -12.23 9.51
C ARG A 14 5.22 -11.13 8.66
N SER A 15 4.76 -11.46 7.48
CA SER A 15 4.16 -10.48 6.58
C SER A 15 2.82 -9.97 7.10
N ALA A 16 2.02 -10.81 7.74
CA ALA A 16 0.77 -10.38 8.36
C ALA A 16 1.04 -9.35 9.49
N ALA A 17 2.03 -9.62 10.35
CA ALA A 17 2.42 -8.66 11.40
C ALA A 17 2.96 -7.35 10.81
N PHE A 18 3.76 -7.43 9.75
CA PHE A 18 4.25 -6.27 9.01
C PHE A 18 3.09 -5.41 8.48
N TYR A 19 2.16 -6.04 7.77
CA TYR A 19 1.05 -5.30 7.16
C TYR A 19 0.01 -4.82 8.19
N GLU A 20 -0.17 -5.49 9.31
CA GLU A 20 -0.98 -4.93 10.41
C GLU A 20 -0.46 -3.55 10.83
N ALA A 21 0.85 -3.41 10.98
CA ALA A 21 1.46 -2.14 11.35
C ALA A 21 1.42 -1.10 10.23
N VAL A 22 1.71 -1.51 9.00
CA VAL A 22 1.78 -0.61 7.83
C VAL A 22 0.40 -0.12 7.41
N LEU A 23 -0.60 -0.99 7.45
CA LEU A 23 -1.94 -0.70 6.96
C LEU A 23 -2.84 -0.04 8.00
N ALA A 24 -2.55 -0.15 9.30
CA ALA A 24 -3.37 0.46 10.35
C ALA A 24 -3.54 1.98 10.17
N PRO A 25 -2.49 2.77 9.90
CA PRO A 25 -2.66 4.20 9.63
C PRO A 25 -3.52 4.50 8.40
N LEU A 26 -3.59 3.56 7.46
CA LEU A 26 -4.40 3.66 6.25
C LEU A 26 -5.84 3.19 6.47
N GLU A 27 -6.20 2.85 7.72
CA GLU A 27 -7.52 2.36 8.11
C GLU A 27 -7.90 1.02 7.49
N LEU A 28 -6.91 0.20 7.15
CA LEU A 28 -7.10 -1.17 6.70
C LEU A 28 -6.74 -2.11 7.85
N THR A 29 -7.66 -2.98 8.23
CA THR A 29 -7.49 -3.93 9.33
C THR A 29 -7.59 -5.37 8.84
N LYS A 30 -7.04 -6.30 9.62
CA LYS A 30 -7.15 -7.72 9.30
C LYS A 30 -8.60 -8.17 9.51
N LEU A 31 -9.27 -8.54 8.44
CA LEU A 31 -10.67 -8.99 8.46
C LEU A 31 -10.82 -10.50 8.30
N VAL A 32 -9.85 -11.14 7.65
CA VAL A 32 -9.86 -12.59 7.41
C VAL A 32 -8.49 -13.15 7.75
N ASP A 33 -8.48 -14.22 8.53
CA ASP A 33 -7.27 -14.99 8.83
C ASP A 33 -7.53 -16.46 8.54
N ARG A 34 -6.95 -16.96 7.47
CA ARG A 34 -6.97 -18.36 7.07
C ARG A 34 -5.56 -18.91 7.04
N SER A 35 -4.81 -18.63 8.11
CA SER A 35 -3.44 -19.15 8.25
C SER A 35 -3.44 -20.68 8.23
N PRO A 36 -2.43 -21.33 7.64
CA PRO A 36 -1.20 -20.75 7.10
C PRO A 36 -1.27 -20.34 5.63
N ALA A 37 -2.45 -20.30 5.00
CA ALA A 37 -2.57 -20.08 3.56
C ALA A 37 -2.67 -18.61 3.18
N THR A 38 -3.55 -17.85 3.84
CA THR A 38 -3.86 -16.48 3.42
C THR A 38 -4.41 -15.62 4.57
N VAL A 39 -4.18 -14.32 4.45
CA VAL A 39 -4.73 -13.28 5.35
C VAL A 39 -5.24 -12.13 4.49
N GLY A 40 -6.40 -11.58 4.84
CA GLY A 40 -7.03 -10.48 4.11
C GLY A 40 -7.25 -9.25 4.98
N PHE A 41 -6.92 -8.09 4.44
CA PHE A 41 -7.09 -6.77 5.06
C PHE A 41 -8.08 -5.93 4.28
N GLY A 42 -8.80 -5.06 4.97
CA GLY A 42 -9.74 -4.15 4.33
C GLY A 42 -10.42 -3.25 5.34
N ARG A 43 -11.35 -2.41 4.85
CA ARG A 43 -12.19 -1.55 5.70
C ARG A 43 -13.49 -2.25 6.06
N LYS A 44 -14.27 -2.66 5.06
CA LYS A 44 -15.56 -3.33 5.21
C LYS A 44 -15.51 -4.79 4.80
N TYR A 45 -14.74 -5.09 3.75
CA TYR A 45 -14.47 -6.45 3.31
C TYR A 45 -13.00 -6.52 2.85
N PRO A 46 -12.43 -7.73 2.71
CA PRO A 46 -11.01 -7.85 2.39
C PRO A 46 -10.70 -7.43 0.96
N GLU A 47 -9.85 -6.43 0.83
CA GLU A 47 -9.44 -5.82 -0.44
C GLU A 47 -7.97 -6.10 -0.76
N PHE A 48 -7.17 -6.36 0.27
CA PHE A 48 -5.74 -6.58 0.16
C PHE A 48 -5.39 -7.92 0.81
N TRP A 49 -4.91 -8.86 -0.01
CA TRP A 49 -4.66 -10.23 0.41
C TRP A 49 -3.19 -10.57 0.38
N LEU A 50 -2.75 -11.31 1.41
CA LEU A 50 -1.45 -11.96 1.45
C LEU A 50 -1.63 -13.45 1.22
N ASN A 51 -0.94 -14.01 0.24
CA ASN A 51 -0.97 -15.43 -0.05
C ASN A 51 0.42 -16.04 0.22
N ALA A 52 0.47 -17.04 1.08
CA ALA A 52 1.70 -17.77 1.35
C ALA A 52 2.18 -18.53 0.10
N ARG A 53 3.46 -18.40 -0.21
CA ARG A 53 4.11 -19.14 -1.30
C ARG A 53 5.44 -19.67 -0.82
N GLU A 54 5.56 -21.00 -0.75
CA GLU A 54 6.83 -21.64 -0.44
C GLU A 54 7.86 -21.34 -1.54
N HIS A 55 9.09 -21.14 -1.13
CA HIS A 55 10.22 -20.90 -2.04
C HIS A 55 10.05 -19.64 -2.94
N LEU A 56 9.25 -18.66 -2.49
CA LEU A 56 9.10 -17.42 -3.21
C LEU A 56 10.45 -16.70 -3.33
N ALA A 57 10.88 -16.45 -4.56
CA ALA A 57 12.05 -15.61 -4.81
C ALA A 57 11.72 -14.15 -4.49
N PRO A 58 12.68 -13.35 -3.97
CA PRO A 58 12.48 -11.92 -3.78
C PRO A 58 12.04 -11.25 -5.07
N GLN A 59 11.08 -10.33 -4.96
CA GLN A 59 10.59 -9.60 -6.14
C GLN A 59 11.65 -8.64 -6.66
N PRO A 60 11.89 -8.59 -7.99
CA PRO A 60 12.82 -7.63 -8.57
C PRO A 60 12.35 -6.19 -8.31
N GLN A 61 13.23 -5.37 -7.75
CA GLN A 61 12.90 -3.98 -7.39
C GLN A 61 12.85 -3.04 -8.60
N THR A 62 13.24 -3.52 -9.77
CA THR A 62 13.37 -2.73 -11.00
C THR A 62 12.16 -2.82 -11.93
N THR A 63 11.12 -3.58 -11.57
CA THR A 63 9.95 -3.79 -12.44
C THR A 63 9.05 -2.57 -12.54
N GLY A 64 9.04 -1.70 -11.54
CA GLY A 64 8.11 -0.58 -11.44
C GLY A 64 6.71 -0.98 -10.97
N THR A 65 6.40 -2.27 -10.89
CA THR A 65 5.11 -2.75 -10.39
C THR A 65 4.91 -2.34 -8.94
N HIS A 66 3.80 -1.68 -8.63
CA HIS A 66 3.48 -1.30 -7.26
C HIS A 66 1.98 -1.19 -7.06
N ILE A 67 1.57 -1.24 -5.79
CA ILE A 67 0.19 -1.07 -5.36
C ILE A 67 0.10 0.23 -4.59
N CYS A 68 -0.83 1.09 -4.99
CA CYS A 68 -1.03 2.40 -4.38
C CYS A 68 -2.31 2.39 -3.54
N LEU A 69 -2.18 2.71 -2.26
CA LEU A 69 -3.27 2.72 -1.28
C LEU A 69 -3.51 4.15 -0.79
N ARG A 70 -4.79 4.52 -0.64
CA ARG A 70 -5.15 5.83 -0.13
C ARG A 70 -4.98 5.92 1.38
N ALA A 71 -4.41 7.04 1.83
CA ALA A 71 -4.31 7.42 3.22
C ALA A 71 -5.30 8.54 3.55
N PRO A 72 -5.82 8.62 4.79
CA PRO A 72 -6.75 9.69 5.18
C PRO A 72 -6.07 11.04 5.42
N SER A 73 -4.74 11.09 5.55
CA SER A 73 -3.99 12.31 5.83
C SER A 73 -2.51 12.15 5.44
N GLU A 74 -1.78 13.26 5.38
CA GLU A 74 -0.31 13.22 5.23
C GLU A 74 0.34 12.51 6.41
N GLU A 75 -0.16 12.73 7.62
CA GLU A 75 0.36 12.06 8.81
C GLU A 75 0.21 10.54 8.71
N ALA A 76 -0.90 10.05 8.17
CA ALA A 76 -1.10 8.62 7.95
C ALA A 76 -0.08 8.05 6.95
N VAL A 77 0.26 8.80 5.89
CA VAL A 77 1.33 8.42 4.96
C VAL A 77 2.67 8.30 5.68
N ARG A 78 3.02 9.31 6.49
CA ARG A 78 4.27 9.31 7.28
C ARG A 78 4.32 8.14 8.25
N GLN A 79 3.21 7.89 8.95
CA GLN A 79 3.12 6.82 9.95
C GLN A 79 3.25 5.44 9.30
N SER A 80 2.57 5.23 8.18
CA SER A 80 2.65 3.97 7.42
C SER A 80 4.09 3.69 6.96
N HIS A 81 4.77 4.69 6.40
CA HIS A 81 6.16 4.57 5.99
C HIS A 81 7.09 4.25 7.18
N ALA A 82 6.96 5.00 8.27
CA ALA A 82 7.77 4.78 9.47
C ALA A 82 7.56 3.37 10.04
N ASN A 83 6.31 2.91 10.11
CA ASN A 83 5.98 1.56 10.58
C ASN A 83 6.62 0.49 9.69
N ALA A 84 6.62 0.69 8.39
CA ALA A 84 7.25 -0.25 7.45
C ALA A 84 8.75 -0.38 7.73
N LEU A 85 9.46 0.73 7.90
CA LEU A 85 10.90 0.71 8.19
C LEU A 85 11.19 0.05 9.55
N LEU A 86 10.38 0.32 10.58
CA LEU A 86 10.53 -0.30 11.89
C LEU A 86 10.31 -1.81 11.87
N ARG A 87 9.52 -2.31 10.93
CA ARG A 87 9.14 -3.73 10.81
C ARG A 87 9.96 -4.51 9.79
N GLY A 88 11.06 -3.92 9.29
CA GLY A 88 11.99 -4.59 8.40
C GLY A 88 11.79 -4.35 6.91
N GLY A 89 10.82 -3.52 6.54
CA GLY A 89 10.68 -3.02 5.18
C GLY A 89 11.78 -2.04 4.81
N LYS A 90 11.86 -1.70 3.54
CA LYS A 90 12.87 -0.78 3.03
C LYS A 90 12.21 0.45 2.43
N ASP A 91 12.91 1.60 2.55
CA ASP A 91 12.49 2.81 1.85
C ASP A 91 12.60 2.63 0.33
N ALA A 92 11.55 3.05 -0.37
CA ALA A 92 11.50 3.11 -1.83
C ALA A 92 11.08 4.51 -2.31
N GLY A 93 10.88 5.45 -1.40
CA GLY A 93 10.52 6.84 -1.63
C GLY A 93 9.99 7.48 -0.36
N VAL A 94 10.77 8.39 0.25
CA VAL A 94 10.40 9.05 1.51
C VAL A 94 9.08 9.83 1.38
N PRO A 95 8.33 10.01 2.48
CA PRO A 95 7.12 10.84 2.45
C PRO A 95 7.42 12.25 1.95
N ALA A 96 6.76 12.65 0.88
CA ALA A 96 6.99 13.94 0.22
C ALA A 96 5.81 14.30 -0.69
N PRO A 97 5.65 15.62 -1.02
CA PRO A 97 4.80 16.01 -2.13
C PRO A 97 5.30 15.43 -3.45
N ARG A 98 4.38 14.99 -4.30
CA ARG A 98 4.67 14.38 -5.60
C ARG A 98 3.72 14.90 -6.66
N GLN A 99 4.16 14.85 -7.91
CA GLN A 99 3.36 15.25 -9.05
C GLN A 99 2.76 14.01 -9.72
N ALA A 100 1.42 13.97 -9.80
CA ALA A 100 0.70 13.03 -10.64
C ALA A 100 0.34 13.69 -11.98
N ALA A 101 -0.26 12.94 -12.90
CA ALA A 101 -0.60 13.44 -14.24
C ALA A 101 -1.53 14.68 -14.20
N PHE A 102 -2.43 14.75 -13.21
CA PHE A 102 -3.47 15.79 -13.14
C PHE A 102 -3.50 16.57 -11.82
N THR A 103 -2.69 16.18 -10.83
CA THR A 103 -2.70 16.81 -9.51
C THR A 103 -1.42 16.54 -8.77
N THR A 104 -1.15 17.33 -7.74
CA THR A 104 -0.14 17.02 -6.74
C THR A 104 -0.76 16.16 -5.65
N TYR A 105 0.05 15.31 -5.05
CA TYR A 105 -0.35 14.49 -3.90
C TYR A 105 0.82 14.33 -2.95
N PHE A 106 0.53 13.84 -1.76
CA PHE A 106 1.55 13.49 -0.78
C PHE A 106 1.68 11.96 -0.73
N GLY A 107 2.88 11.44 -0.93
CA GLY A 107 3.05 9.99 -1.03
C GLY A 107 4.39 9.49 -0.54
N ALA A 108 4.42 8.19 -0.23
CA ALA A 108 5.62 7.47 0.15
C ALA A 108 5.59 6.06 -0.41
N PHE A 109 6.77 5.50 -0.64
CA PHE A 109 6.93 4.15 -1.14
C PHE A 109 7.78 3.31 -0.20
N ILE A 110 7.41 2.05 -0.05
CA ILE A 110 8.21 1.06 0.67
C ILE A 110 8.33 -0.22 -0.14
N PHE A 111 9.37 -1.00 0.16
CA PHE A 111 9.40 -2.42 -0.19
C PHE A 111 9.05 -3.23 1.05
N ASP A 112 8.16 -4.21 0.90
CA ASP A 112 7.85 -5.14 1.96
C ASP A 112 8.97 -6.18 2.15
N LEU A 113 8.74 -7.17 3.01
CA LEU A 113 9.74 -8.18 3.38
C LEU A 113 10.13 -9.09 2.19
N ASP A 114 9.32 -9.16 1.16
CA ASP A 114 9.56 -9.95 -0.06
C ASP A 114 9.92 -9.10 -1.28
N GLY A 115 10.01 -7.77 -1.12
CA GLY A 115 10.35 -6.86 -2.19
C GLY A 115 9.14 -6.35 -2.98
N ASN A 116 7.91 -6.61 -2.54
CA ASN A 116 6.73 -5.98 -3.14
C ASN A 116 6.74 -4.48 -2.83
N LYS A 117 6.48 -3.66 -3.85
CA LYS A 117 6.48 -2.20 -3.70
C LYS A 117 5.08 -1.71 -3.41
N ILE A 118 4.94 -0.99 -2.31
CA ILE A 118 3.66 -0.43 -1.84
C ILE A 118 3.80 1.08 -1.73
N GLU A 119 2.80 1.78 -2.24
CA GLU A 119 2.70 3.24 -2.14
C GLU A 119 1.53 3.62 -1.24
N ALA A 120 1.72 4.60 -0.37
CA ALA A 120 0.64 5.25 0.36
C ALA A 120 0.50 6.68 -0.14
N VAL A 121 -0.74 7.12 -0.46
CA VAL A 121 -0.98 8.46 -1.02
C VAL A 121 -2.09 9.18 -0.29
N TYR A 122 -1.93 10.48 -0.16
CA TYR A 122 -2.97 11.38 0.30
C TYR A 122 -3.21 12.49 -0.72
N PHE A 123 -4.46 12.66 -1.09
CA PHE A 123 -4.92 13.76 -1.95
C PHE A 123 -5.67 14.76 -1.08
N ALA A 124 -5.20 16.00 -1.03
CA ALA A 124 -5.82 17.07 -0.24
C ALA A 124 -7.24 17.43 -0.74
N LYS A 125 -7.53 17.18 -2.02
CA LYS A 125 -8.84 17.39 -2.64
C LYS A 125 -9.48 16.04 -2.98
N LYS A 126 -10.80 15.95 -2.83
CA LYS A 126 -11.55 14.76 -3.25
C LYS A 126 -11.48 14.61 -4.78
N LEU A 127 -11.56 13.36 -5.24
CA LEU A 127 -11.68 13.10 -6.67
C LEU A 127 -12.92 13.84 -7.22
N GLY A 128 -12.74 14.65 -8.27
CA GLY A 128 -13.80 15.47 -8.83
C GLY A 128 -13.80 16.94 -8.41
N GLU A 129 -13.02 17.31 -7.37
CA GLU A 129 -12.86 18.70 -6.93
C GLU A 129 -11.62 19.38 -7.53
N THR A 130 -10.90 18.70 -8.43
CA THR A 130 -9.69 19.23 -9.04
C THR A 130 -10.04 20.01 -10.29
N SER A 131 -9.69 21.29 -10.30
CA SER A 131 -9.87 22.19 -11.45
C SER A 131 -9.17 21.72 -12.75
N GLY A 132 -8.33 20.70 -12.68
CA GLY A 132 -7.64 20.16 -13.85
C GLY A 132 -8.41 19.10 -14.62
N PHE A 133 -9.49 18.58 -14.07
CA PHE A 133 -10.29 17.54 -14.71
C PHE A 133 -11.42 18.14 -15.59
N GLU A 134 -11.86 19.35 -15.28
CA GLU A 134 -12.98 20.00 -15.97
C GLU A 134 -12.63 20.59 -17.33
N GLY A 135 -11.36 20.82 -17.62
CA GLY A 135 -10.91 21.48 -18.84
C GLY A 135 -10.53 20.58 -20.01
N LYS A 136 -10.59 19.25 -19.87
CA LYS A 136 -10.09 18.30 -20.88
C LYS A 136 -11.08 17.21 -21.27
N ALA A 137 -12.33 17.33 -20.91
CA ALA A 137 -13.40 16.39 -21.27
C ALA A 137 -14.07 16.74 -22.63
N SER A 138 -13.40 17.48 -23.48
CA SER A 138 -13.89 17.76 -24.85
C SER A 138 -13.04 17.00 -25.85
#